data_bc7d1ada12fed5fb1cdc05cd273afb6d
#
_entry.id   bc7d1ada12fed5fb1cdc05cd273afb6d
#
_cell.length_a   1.000
_cell.length_b   1.000
_cell.length_c   1.000
_cell.angle_alpha   90.00
_cell.angle_beta   90.00
_cell.angle_gamma   90.00
#
_symmetry.space_group_name_H-M   'P 1'
#
loop_
_entity.id
_entity.type
_entity.pdbx_description
1 polymer ?
#
loop_
_entity_poly.entity_id
_entity_poly.type
_entity_poly.pdbx_seq_one_letter_code
_entity_poly.pdbx_strand_id
1 'polypeptide(L)'
;ITGEGFGSITTLCGGGRYNGLVEDIGGPESPGIGFAMSIERLLLALEAKGIELETNDTLDLYIIAMDDEAKLKSVELASSFRTKGITTELDYANRKIKAQMKAADRANAKFVIVIGGNELEEQAVNVKNMETGDQEKVSFGDLVQYILEKK
;
A
#
# COMPACT_ATOMS: atom_id res chain seq x y z
N ILE A 1 19.08 10.12 -4.90
CA ILE A 1 18.92 9.14 -5.99
C ILE A 1 19.30 9.84 -7.29
N THR A 2 20.21 9.24 -8.03
CA THR A 2 20.67 9.73 -9.32
C THR A 2 20.47 8.67 -10.40
N GLY A 3 20.32 9.10 -11.65
CA GLY A 3 20.24 8.24 -12.82
C GLY A 3 21.05 8.81 -13.98
N GLU A 4 21.40 7.98 -14.95
CA GLU A 4 22.16 8.35 -16.13
C GLU A 4 21.33 8.12 -17.40
N GLY A 5 21.65 8.84 -18.48
CA GLY A 5 21.07 8.59 -19.82
C GLY A 5 19.91 9.50 -20.23
N PHE A 6 19.55 10.53 -19.43
CA PHE A 6 18.42 11.44 -19.73
C PHE A 6 18.75 12.91 -19.49
N GLY A 7 19.95 13.36 -19.90
CA GLY A 7 20.37 14.75 -19.90
C GLY A 7 21.51 15.07 -18.92
N SER A 8 21.82 16.35 -18.78
CA SER A 8 22.95 16.84 -17.97
C SER A 8 22.68 16.83 -16.46
N ILE A 9 21.42 16.74 -16.02
CA ILE A 9 21.04 16.74 -14.62
C ILE A 9 20.65 15.32 -14.22
N THR A 10 21.52 14.68 -13.48
CA THR A 10 21.39 13.26 -13.07
C THR A 10 20.54 13.03 -11.83
N THR A 11 20.24 14.07 -11.05
CA THR A 11 19.45 13.94 -9.82
C THR A 11 17.98 13.74 -10.11
N LEU A 12 17.43 12.59 -9.66
CA LEU A 12 16.02 12.23 -9.73
C LEU A 12 15.27 12.60 -8.45
N CYS A 13 15.90 12.35 -7.31
CA CYS A 13 15.33 12.61 -5.99
C CYS A 13 16.45 13.01 -5.02
N GLY A 14 16.18 14.01 -4.20
CA GLY A 14 17.06 14.43 -3.12
C GLY A 14 16.25 14.76 -1.87
N GLY A 15 16.82 14.47 -0.72
CA GLY A 15 16.18 14.76 0.56
C GLY A 15 17.06 14.37 1.72
N GLY A 16 16.53 14.54 2.94
CA GLY A 16 17.27 14.24 4.14
C GLY A 16 16.46 14.38 5.41
N ARG A 17 17.15 14.19 6.51
CA ARG A 17 16.65 14.46 7.85
C ARG A 17 17.09 15.86 8.27
N TYR A 18 16.13 16.67 8.68
CA TYR A 18 16.30 18.10 8.97
C TYR A 18 15.97 18.39 10.45
N ASN A 19 16.66 17.70 11.37
CA ASN A 19 16.53 18.01 12.79
C ASN A 19 17.08 19.42 13.05
N GLY A 20 16.35 20.22 13.82
CA GLY A 20 16.71 21.60 14.10
C GLY A 20 16.10 22.64 13.11
N LEU A 21 15.57 22.23 11.94
CA LEU A 21 15.02 23.17 10.98
C LEU A 21 13.84 23.97 11.55
N VAL A 22 12.99 23.35 12.34
CA VAL A 22 11.81 24.00 12.93
C VAL A 22 12.23 25.01 13.98
N GLU A 23 13.23 24.68 14.80
CA GLU A 23 13.82 25.59 15.80
C GLU A 23 14.53 26.78 15.13
N ASP A 24 15.28 26.55 14.06
CA ASP A 24 16.00 27.63 13.33
C ASP A 24 15.05 28.68 12.74
N ILE A 25 13.80 28.31 12.44
CA ILE A 25 12.74 29.21 11.98
C ILE A 25 11.81 29.70 13.11
N GLY A 26 12.15 29.40 14.37
CA GLY A 26 11.45 29.93 15.57
C GLY A 26 10.31 29.06 16.07
N GLY A 27 10.22 27.78 15.63
CA GLY A 27 9.25 26.80 16.11
C GLY A 27 9.76 25.96 17.30
N PRO A 28 8.94 25.02 17.81
CA PRO A 28 9.34 24.11 18.86
C PRO A 28 10.33 23.06 18.34
N GLU A 29 11.08 22.42 19.25
CA GLU A 29 11.94 21.30 18.93
C GLU A 29 11.13 20.19 18.24
N SER A 30 11.46 19.89 16.99
CA SER A 30 10.75 18.92 16.17
C SER A 30 11.68 18.26 15.14
N PRO A 31 11.67 16.93 15.04
CA PRO A 31 12.38 16.27 13.96
C PRO A 31 11.68 16.53 12.63
N GLY A 32 12.46 16.70 11.57
CA GLY A 32 11.97 16.86 10.22
C GLY A 32 12.60 15.86 9.26
N ILE A 33 11.83 15.39 8.31
CA ILE A 33 12.29 14.61 7.17
C ILE A 33 11.54 15.06 5.92
N GLY A 34 12.25 15.15 4.81
CA GLY A 34 11.62 15.50 3.56
C GLY A 34 12.46 15.13 2.36
N PHE A 35 11.82 15.07 1.21
CA PHE A 35 12.48 14.89 -0.07
C PHE A 35 11.71 15.59 -1.18
N ALA A 36 12.41 15.86 -2.27
CA ALA A 36 11.82 16.34 -3.51
C ALA A 36 12.22 15.42 -4.66
N MET A 37 11.30 15.17 -5.58
CA MET A 37 11.50 14.31 -6.75
C MET A 37 10.88 14.98 -7.98
N SER A 38 11.55 14.88 -9.13
CA SER A 38 10.97 15.26 -10.41
C SER A 38 10.29 14.02 -11.04
N ILE A 39 8.97 14.09 -11.16
CA ILE A 39 8.18 13.03 -11.79
C ILE A 39 8.55 12.92 -13.27
N GLU A 40 8.71 14.03 -13.97
CA GLU A 40 9.07 14.07 -15.39
C GLU A 40 10.41 13.37 -15.65
N ARG A 41 11.41 13.62 -14.78
CA ARG A 41 12.72 12.96 -14.91
C ARG A 41 12.64 11.48 -14.60
N LEU A 42 11.81 11.10 -13.64
CA LEU A 42 11.58 9.69 -13.35
C LEU A 42 10.96 8.97 -14.56
N LEU A 43 9.96 9.58 -15.18
CA LEU A 43 9.33 9.03 -16.39
C LEU A 43 10.32 8.91 -17.55
N LEU A 44 11.14 9.93 -17.81
CA LEU A 44 12.19 9.89 -18.81
C LEU A 44 13.23 8.80 -18.52
N ALA A 45 13.56 8.58 -17.26
CA ALA A 45 14.49 7.53 -16.85
C ALA A 45 13.90 6.14 -17.07
N LEU A 46 12.61 5.93 -16.81
CA LEU A 46 11.91 4.68 -17.09
C LEU A 46 11.83 4.40 -18.59
N GLU A 47 11.45 5.42 -19.38
CA GLU A 47 11.43 5.34 -20.84
C GLU A 47 12.80 4.99 -21.42
N ALA A 48 13.88 5.65 -20.98
CA ALA A 48 15.25 5.36 -21.39
C ALA A 48 15.72 3.94 -21.05
N LYS A 49 15.08 3.29 -20.06
CA LYS A 49 15.31 1.89 -19.67
C LYS A 49 14.36 0.91 -20.36
N GLY A 50 13.45 1.39 -21.20
CA GLY A 50 12.43 0.55 -21.85
C GLY A 50 11.42 -0.05 -20.86
N ILE A 51 11.22 0.61 -19.70
CA ILE A 51 10.25 0.19 -18.70
C ILE A 51 8.91 0.85 -19.00
N GLU A 52 7.95 0.07 -19.41
CA GLU A 52 6.56 0.51 -19.57
C GLU A 52 5.84 0.45 -18.21
N LEU A 53 5.08 1.51 -17.91
CA LEU A 53 4.24 1.54 -16.71
C LEU A 53 2.90 0.91 -17.06
N GLU A 54 2.64 -0.26 -16.50
CA GLU A 54 1.31 -0.85 -16.57
C GLU A 54 0.37 -0.07 -15.63
N THR A 55 -0.67 0.54 -16.19
CA THR A 55 -1.77 1.12 -15.42
C THR A 55 -2.82 0.04 -15.18
N ASN A 56 -2.72 -0.66 -14.08
CA ASN A 56 -3.77 -1.57 -13.63
C ASN A 56 -4.82 -0.77 -12.86
N ASP A 57 -5.99 -0.58 -13.47
CA ASP A 57 -7.14 0.06 -12.83
C ASP A 57 -7.88 -0.88 -11.84
N THR A 58 -7.38 -2.10 -11.65
CA THR A 58 -7.99 -3.09 -10.77
C THR A 58 -7.17 -3.27 -9.50
N LEU A 59 -7.87 -3.29 -8.37
CA LEU A 59 -7.31 -3.61 -7.06
C LEU A 59 -7.50 -5.10 -6.78
N ASP A 60 -6.41 -5.82 -6.52
CA ASP A 60 -6.52 -7.25 -6.23
C ASP A 60 -7.15 -7.49 -4.85
N LEU A 61 -6.71 -6.75 -3.83
CA LEU A 61 -7.13 -6.97 -2.45
C LEU A 61 -7.38 -5.66 -1.69
N TYR A 62 -8.49 -5.60 -0.97
CA TYR A 62 -8.73 -4.56 0.04
C TYR A 62 -8.79 -5.16 1.43
N ILE A 63 -8.03 -4.62 2.37
CA ILE A 63 -7.99 -5.06 3.76
C ILE A 63 -8.80 -4.11 4.63
N ILE A 64 -9.80 -4.64 5.34
CA ILE A 64 -10.63 -3.92 6.29
C ILE A 64 -10.18 -4.28 7.70
N ALA A 65 -9.83 -3.28 8.50
CA ALA A 65 -9.47 -3.45 9.90
C ALA A 65 -10.58 -2.95 10.82
N MET A 66 -10.91 -3.75 11.84
CA MET A 66 -11.99 -3.44 12.78
C MET A 66 -11.52 -2.60 13.99
N ASP A 67 -10.25 -2.73 14.36
CA ASP A 67 -9.62 -2.12 15.53
C ASP A 67 -8.15 -1.79 15.27
N ASP A 68 -7.46 -1.23 16.26
CA ASP A 68 -6.08 -0.79 16.12
C ASP A 68 -5.08 -1.97 16.01
N GLU A 69 -5.34 -3.10 16.65
CA GLU A 69 -4.50 -4.30 16.53
C GLU A 69 -4.63 -4.91 15.14
N ALA A 70 -5.86 -5.03 14.63
CA ALA A 70 -6.13 -5.44 13.26
C ALA A 70 -5.48 -4.52 12.22
N LYS A 71 -5.36 -3.21 12.49
CA LYS A 71 -4.64 -2.29 11.61
C LYS A 71 -3.15 -2.60 11.52
N LEU A 72 -2.49 -2.84 12.65
CA LEU A 72 -1.06 -3.20 12.64
C LEU A 72 -0.84 -4.44 11.78
N LYS A 73 -1.69 -5.46 11.95
CA LYS A 73 -1.64 -6.67 11.15
C LYS A 73 -1.94 -6.40 9.67
N SER A 74 -2.89 -5.52 9.38
CA SER A 74 -3.23 -5.12 8.01
C SER A 74 -2.06 -4.46 7.27
N VAL A 75 -1.28 -3.61 7.95
CA VAL A 75 -0.09 -2.97 7.38
C VAL A 75 0.99 -3.99 7.07
N GLU A 76 1.24 -4.95 7.99
CA GLU A 76 2.18 -6.05 7.80
C GLU A 76 1.80 -6.89 6.57
N LEU A 77 0.53 -7.32 6.50
CA LEU A 77 0.00 -8.11 5.39
C LEU A 77 0.05 -7.34 4.07
N ALA A 78 -0.37 -6.07 4.04
CA ALA A 78 -0.32 -5.23 2.84
C ALA A 78 1.11 -5.10 2.30
N SER A 79 2.11 -4.95 3.17
CA SER A 79 3.52 -4.95 2.78
C SER A 79 3.92 -6.27 2.12
N SER A 80 3.52 -7.39 2.72
CA SER A 80 3.81 -8.73 2.18
C SER A 80 3.15 -8.97 0.83
N PHE A 81 1.90 -8.57 0.66
CA PHE A 81 1.18 -8.66 -0.62
C PHE A 81 1.83 -7.82 -1.72
N ARG A 82 2.12 -6.54 -1.40
CA ARG A 82 2.72 -5.60 -2.36
C ARG A 82 4.10 -6.05 -2.84
N THR A 83 4.92 -6.66 -1.97
CA THR A 83 6.23 -7.23 -2.37
C THR A 83 6.10 -8.43 -3.31
N LYS A 84 4.93 -9.05 -3.37
CA LYS A 84 4.61 -10.16 -4.29
C LYS A 84 3.82 -9.71 -5.52
N GLY A 85 3.68 -8.41 -5.74
CA GLY A 85 2.97 -7.86 -6.90
C GLY A 85 1.45 -7.97 -6.82
N ILE A 86 0.88 -8.12 -5.61
CA ILE A 86 -0.56 -8.06 -5.36
C ILE A 86 -0.91 -6.61 -5.03
N THR A 87 -1.72 -5.98 -5.88
CA THR A 87 -2.19 -4.61 -5.63
C THR A 87 -3.13 -4.60 -4.42
N THR A 88 -2.71 -3.92 -3.35
CA THR A 88 -3.39 -4.00 -2.06
C THR A 88 -3.64 -2.62 -1.48
N GLU A 89 -4.86 -2.36 -1.02
CA GLU A 89 -5.25 -1.17 -0.29
C GLU A 89 -5.83 -1.49 1.09
N LEU A 90 -5.76 -0.51 1.99
CA LEU A 90 -6.35 -0.56 3.33
C LEU A 90 -6.80 0.83 3.79
N ASP A 91 -7.61 0.88 4.84
CA ASP A 91 -8.06 2.16 5.40
C ASP A 91 -7.02 2.78 6.34
N TYR A 92 -6.57 3.99 6.01
CA TYR A 92 -5.67 4.79 6.84
C TYR A 92 -6.39 5.83 7.72
N ALA A 93 -7.71 6.04 7.50
CA ALA A 93 -8.47 7.14 8.09
C ALA A 93 -9.39 6.73 9.25
N ASN A 94 -9.23 5.54 9.81
CA ASN A 94 -10.05 5.01 10.91
C ASN A 94 -11.55 5.02 10.63
N ARG A 95 -11.95 4.77 9.39
CA ARG A 95 -13.36 4.74 9.00
C ARG A 95 -14.05 3.50 9.56
N LYS A 96 -15.35 3.62 9.79
CA LYS A 96 -16.18 2.46 10.16
C LYS A 96 -16.19 1.41 9.06
N ILE A 97 -16.36 0.13 9.42
CA ILE A 97 -16.35 -1.03 8.51
C ILE A 97 -17.21 -0.80 7.27
N LYS A 98 -18.44 -0.28 7.44
CA LYS A 98 -19.34 0.01 6.32
C LYS A 98 -18.75 1.02 5.31
N ALA A 99 -17.98 1.99 5.78
CA ALA A 99 -17.32 2.97 4.92
C ALA A 99 -16.09 2.38 4.21
N GLN A 100 -15.34 1.51 4.91
CA GLN A 100 -14.22 0.75 4.32
C GLN A 100 -14.74 -0.21 3.23
N MET A 101 -15.83 -0.93 3.47
CA MET A 101 -16.46 -1.81 2.47
C MET A 101 -16.90 -1.03 1.20
N LYS A 102 -17.50 0.15 1.38
CA LYS A 102 -17.82 1.02 0.24
C LYS A 102 -16.58 1.56 -0.49
N ALA A 103 -15.46 1.70 0.21
CA ALA A 103 -14.21 2.09 -0.41
C ALA A 103 -13.63 0.94 -1.25
N ALA A 104 -13.67 -0.28 -0.75
CA ALA A 104 -13.28 -1.49 -1.47
C ALA A 104 -14.09 -1.66 -2.77
N ASP A 105 -15.41 -1.49 -2.67
CA ASP A 105 -16.32 -1.54 -3.83
C ASP A 105 -15.99 -0.47 -4.88
N ARG A 106 -15.80 0.79 -4.45
CA ARG A 106 -15.42 1.89 -5.36
C ARG A 106 -14.03 1.72 -5.99
N ALA A 107 -13.13 1.02 -5.31
CA ALA A 107 -11.80 0.70 -5.81
C ALA A 107 -11.79 -0.52 -6.75
N ASN A 108 -12.96 -1.11 -7.04
CA ASN A 108 -13.09 -2.33 -7.82
C ASN A 108 -12.18 -3.46 -7.31
N ALA A 109 -12.12 -3.62 -5.98
CA ALA A 109 -11.32 -4.68 -5.37
C ALA A 109 -11.88 -6.05 -5.75
N LYS A 110 -11.02 -6.95 -6.26
CA LYS A 110 -11.41 -8.35 -6.56
C LYS A 110 -11.73 -9.13 -5.29
N PHE A 111 -10.88 -8.96 -4.28
CA PHE A 111 -11.02 -9.63 -3.00
C PHE A 111 -11.07 -8.62 -1.85
N VAL A 112 -11.80 -8.99 -0.80
CA VAL A 112 -11.85 -8.25 0.47
C VAL A 112 -11.61 -9.23 1.61
N ILE A 113 -10.77 -8.82 2.57
CA ILE A 113 -10.64 -9.49 3.87
C ILE A 113 -11.00 -8.50 4.98
N VAL A 114 -11.61 -9.03 6.04
CA VAL A 114 -11.93 -8.28 7.26
C VAL A 114 -11.15 -8.88 8.40
N ILE A 115 -10.39 -8.05 9.10
CA ILE A 115 -9.57 -8.46 10.25
C ILE A 115 -10.09 -7.79 11.49
N GLY A 116 -10.36 -8.57 12.51
CA GLY A 116 -10.69 -8.17 13.86
C GLY A 116 -10.09 -9.15 14.87
N GLY A 117 -10.47 -9.03 16.14
CA GLY A 117 -9.90 -9.85 17.22
C GLY A 117 -10.02 -11.35 16.97
N ASN A 118 -11.17 -11.83 16.47
CA ASN A 118 -11.35 -13.27 16.18
C ASN A 118 -10.40 -13.78 15.09
N GLU A 119 -10.23 -13.04 14.01
CA GLU A 119 -9.32 -13.39 12.92
C GLU A 119 -7.85 -13.41 13.38
N LEU A 120 -7.50 -12.50 14.31
CA LEU A 120 -6.17 -12.47 14.91
C LEU A 120 -5.93 -13.68 15.82
N GLU A 121 -6.91 -14.06 16.65
CA GLU A 121 -6.82 -15.26 17.51
C GLU A 121 -6.75 -16.54 16.69
N GLU A 122 -7.57 -16.68 15.66
CA GLU A 122 -7.63 -17.85 14.79
C GLU A 122 -6.50 -17.93 13.77
N GLN A 123 -5.74 -16.84 13.61
CA GLN A 123 -4.69 -16.69 12.57
C GLN A 123 -5.20 -16.98 11.15
N ALA A 124 -6.48 -16.67 10.90
CA ALA A 124 -7.15 -16.93 9.63
C ALA A 124 -8.24 -15.88 9.36
N VAL A 125 -8.52 -15.63 8.08
CA VAL A 125 -9.57 -14.71 7.65
C VAL A 125 -10.47 -15.34 6.60
N ASN A 126 -11.68 -14.80 6.45
CA ASN A 126 -12.52 -15.09 5.30
C ASN A 126 -12.13 -14.16 4.15
N VAL A 127 -11.67 -14.75 3.04
CA VAL A 127 -11.42 -14.03 1.78
C VAL A 127 -12.73 -14.01 1.01
N LYS A 128 -13.27 -12.82 0.81
CA LYS A 128 -14.48 -12.63 0.03
C LYS A 128 -14.12 -12.23 -1.40
N ASN A 129 -14.60 -13.00 -2.38
CA ASN A 129 -14.60 -12.61 -3.77
C ASN A 129 -15.73 -11.59 -3.99
N MET A 130 -15.42 -10.40 -4.50
CA MET A 130 -16.39 -9.32 -4.65
C MET A 130 -17.28 -9.48 -5.89
N GLU A 131 -16.86 -10.27 -6.86
CA GLU A 131 -17.65 -10.56 -8.07
C GLU A 131 -18.69 -11.66 -7.82
N THR A 132 -18.26 -12.80 -7.25
CA THR A 132 -19.15 -13.95 -7.01
C THR A 132 -19.88 -13.88 -5.68
N GLY A 133 -19.33 -13.16 -4.70
CA GLY A 133 -19.80 -13.11 -3.32
C GLY A 133 -19.37 -14.30 -2.46
N ASP A 134 -18.66 -15.28 -3.04
CA ASP A 134 -18.15 -16.44 -2.32
C ASP A 134 -17.14 -16.05 -1.26
N GLN A 135 -17.08 -16.83 -0.18
CA GLN A 135 -16.12 -16.65 0.90
C GLN A 135 -15.42 -17.96 1.21
N GLU A 136 -14.12 -17.88 1.42
CA GLU A 136 -13.29 -19.00 1.80
C GLU A 136 -12.37 -18.61 2.96
N LYS A 137 -12.31 -19.48 3.99
CA LYS A 137 -11.44 -19.26 5.15
C LYS A 137 -10.02 -19.68 4.84
N VAL A 138 -9.08 -18.75 4.98
CA VAL A 138 -7.67 -18.94 4.63
C VAL A 138 -6.80 -18.49 5.80
N SER A 139 -5.76 -19.28 6.12
CA SER A 139 -4.78 -18.90 7.16
C SER A 139 -3.95 -17.70 6.73
N PHE A 140 -3.45 -16.89 7.66
CA PHE A 140 -2.55 -15.77 7.32
C PHE A 140 -1.28 -16.23 6.59
N GLY A 141 -0.79 -17.44 6.89
CA GLY A 141 0.39 -18.01 6.23
C GLY A 141 0.17 -18.34 4.76
N ASP A 142 -1.04 -18.73 4.39
CA ASP A 142 -1.39 -19.16 3.03
C ASP A 142 -2.00 -18.05 2.18
N LEU A 143 -2.38 -16.91 2.78
CA LEU A 143 -3.11 -15.83 2.11
C LEU A 143 -2.42 -15.32 0.85
N VAL A 144 -1.12 -15.11 0.88
CA VAL A 144 -0.37 -14.60 -0.28
C VAL A 144 -0.46 -15.55 -1.45
N GLN A 145 -0.23 -16.85 -1.18
CA GLN A 145 -0.30 -17.88 -2.21
C GLN A 145 -1.72 -18.02 -2.75
N TYR A 146 -2.71 -18.03 -1.86
CA TYR A 146 -4.13 -18.11 -2.22
C TYR A 146 -4.56 -16.99 -3.17
N ILE A 147 -4.19 -15.73 -2.86
CA ILE A 147 -4.53 -14.59 -3.73
C ILE A 147 -3.79 -14.65 -5.06
N LEU A 148 -2.50 -15.06 -5.08
CA LEU A 148 -1.74 -15.21 -6.32
C LEU A 148 -2.34 -16.23 -7.28
N GLU A 149 -2.92 -17.31 -6.76
CA GLU A 149 -3.53 -18.37 -7.58
C GLU A 149 -4.91 -17.98 -8.15
N LYS A 150 -5.59 -17.03 -7.50
CA LYS A 150 -6.96 -16.59 -7.88
C LYS A 150 -7.01 -15.18 -8.49
N LYS A 151 -5.89 -14.50 -8.59
CA LYS A 151 -5.72 -13.14 -9.11
C LYS A 151 -6.01 -13.02 -10.62
#